data_ebd6ed7d2b5eed7b12f66eaaa3302979
#
_entry.id   ebd6ed7d2b5eed7b12f66eaaa3302979
#
_cell.length_a   1.000
_cell.length_b   1.000
_cell.length_c   1.000
_cell.angle_alpha   90.00
_cell.angle_beta   90.00
_cell.angle_gamma   90.00
#
_symmetry.space_group_name_H-M   'P 1'
#
loop_
_entity.id
_entity.type
_entity.pdbx_description
1 polymer ?
#
loop_
_entity_poly.entity_id
_entity_poly.type
_entity_poly.pdbx_seq_one_letter_code
_entity_poly.pdbx_strand_id
1 'polypeptide(L)'
;RRSPLNRRHLQSHGLFKKVGENLLVEHYANEDGTFEEYKQAQVLAICDLCTLPRIGFKGAGALAWLKSQNITLPELPNTAVQQNNAGLATKLSEQEVLILSDIFALNQDVNNLSTKADIEHQDCDQKTYVLPRGDSHCWLAVTGMKAAEMFSKICAVDLRGHKFSVGSVAQTSVAKTNAVVIRNDLGS
;
A
#
# COMPACT_ATOMS: atom_id res chain seq x y z
N ARG A 1 5.68 5.15 -15.32
CA ARG A 1 5.97 3.87 -14.68
C ARG A 1 4.89 2.84 -15.01
N ARG A 2 5.24 1.55 -15.13
CA ARG A 2 4.30 0.45 -15.39
C ARG A 2 4.32 -0.52 -14.22
N SER A 3 3.16 -1.12 -13.93
CA SER A 3 3.04 -2.19 -12.95
C SER A 3 3.79 -3.46 -13.39
N PRO A 4 4.32 -4.27 -12.47
CA PRO A 4 4.76 -5.63 -12.74
C PRO A 4 3.69 -6.51 -13.41
N LEU A 5 2.40 -6.21 -13.16
CA LEU A 5 1.26 -6.91 -13.74
C LEU A 5 0.84 -6.38 -15.11
N ASN A 6 1.55 -5.39 -15.69
CA ASN A 6 1.17 -4.74 -16.96
C ASN A 6 0.91 -5.74 -18.10
N ARG A 7 1.71 -6.80 -18.21
CA ARG A 7 1.50 -7.84 -19.22
C ARG A 7 0.15 -8.56 -19.02
N ARG A 8 -0.23 -8.80 -17.77
CA ARG A 8 -1.50 -9.45 -17.43
C ARG A 8 -2.68 -8.55 -17.76
N HIS A 9 -2.57 -7.26 -17.46
CA HIS A 9 -3.59 -6.28 -17.80
C HIS A 9 -3.80 -6.17 -19.32
N LEU A 10 -2.71 -6.14 -20.11
CA LEU A 10 -2.80 -6.16 -21.58
C LEU A 10 -3.48 -7.43 -22.12
N GLN A 11 -3.15 -8.60 -21.56
CA GLN A 11 -3.80 -9.87 -21.94
C GLN A 11 -5.30 -9.90 -21.61
N SER A 12 -5.72 -9.14 -20.59
CA SER A 12 -7.11 -9.00 -20.18
C SER A 12 -7.79 -7.77 -20.80
N HIS A 13 -7.22 -7.20 -21.86
CA HIS A 13 -7.76 -6.02 -22.56
C HIS A 13 -7.95 -4.79 -21.64
N GLY A 14 -7.04 -4.60 -20.67
CA GLY A 14 -7.06 -3.43 -19.79
C GLY A 14 -6.81 -2.14 -20.55
N LEU A 15 -7.64 -1.14 -20.30
CA LEU A 15 -7.47 0.23 -20.75
C LEU A 15 -6.75 1.03 -19.67
N PHE A 16 -5.78 1.84 -20.11
CA PHE A 16 -4.86 2.51 -19.20
C PHE A 16 -5.09 4.01 -19.19
N LYS A 17 -5.04 4.58 -18.00
CA LYS A 17 -5.02 6.02 -17.76
C LYS A 17 -3.64 6.46 -17.26
N LYS A 18 -3.14 7.57 -17.79
CA LYS A 18 -1.93 8.21 -17.28
C LYS A 18 -2.29 9.10 -16.09
N VAL A 19 -1.65 8.84 -14.94
CA VAL A 19 -1.74 9.65 -13.72
C VAL A 19 -0.34 10.06 -13.31
N GLY A 20 0.03 11.31 -13.54
CA GLY A 20 1.42 11.76 -13.46
C GLY A 20 2.30 10.96 -14.42
N GLU A 21 3.37 10.36 -13.93
CA GLU A 21 4.27 9.48 -14.71
C GLU A 21 3.86 7.99 -14.66
N ASN A 22 2.73 7.67 -14.03
CA ASN A 22 2.26 6.31 -13.84
C ASN A 22 1.19 5.94 -14.86
N LEU A 23 1.18 4.66 -15.26
CA LEU A 23 0.08 4.06 -16.01
C LEU A 23 -0.70 3.14 -15.08
N LEU A 24 -1.95 3.49 -14.83
CA LEU A 24 -2.91 2.70 -14.05
C LEU A 24 -3.94 2.08 -15.00
N VAL A 25 -4.41 0.88 -14.69
CA VAL A 25 -5.57 0.33 -15.38
C VAL A 25 -6.80 1.10 -14.92
N GLU A 26 -7.54 1.66 -15.85
CA GLU A 26 -8.78 2.38 -15.56
C GLU A 26 -9.98 1.41 -15.54
N HIS A 27 -10.05 0.56 -16.55
CA HIS A 27 -11.07 -0.50 -16.66
C HIS A 27 -10.65 -1.54 -17.71
N TYR A 28 -11.38 -2.63 -17.82
CA TYR A 28 -11.19 -3.64 -18.86
C TYR A 28 -12.27 -3.49 -19.93
N ALA A 29 -11.89 -3.73 -21.21
CA ALA A 29 -12.77 -3.53 -22.35
C ALA A 29 -13.79 -4.67 -22.50
N ASN A 30 -14.82 -4.68 -21.66
CA ASN A 30 -16.03 -5.48 -21.82
C ASN A 30 -17.21 -4.54 -22.09
N GLU A 31 -18.24 -5.00 -22.81
CA GLU A 31 -19.38 -4.17 -23.22
C GLU A 31 -20.11 -3.44 -22.07
N ASP A 32 -20.02 -3.96 -20.83
CA ASP A 32 -20.57 -3.37 -19.59
C ASP A 32 -19.50 -3.19 -18.49
N GLY A 33 -18.22 -3.02 -18.85
CA GLY A 33 -17.04 -3.20 -18.02
C GLY A 33 -17.08 -2.54 -16.63
N THR A 34 -17.40 -1.27 -16.53
CA THR A 34 -17.34 -0.52 -15.26
C THR A 34 -18.39 -1.00 -14.24
N PHE A 35 -19.59 -1.34 -14.68
CA PHE A 35 -20.66 -1.81 -13.78
C PHE A 35 -20.39 -3.23 -13.26
N GLU A 36 -19.88 -4.12 -14.10
CA GLU A 36 -19.51 -5.47 -13.69
C GLU A 36 -18.27 -5.45 -12.77
N GLU A 37 -17.28 -4.60 -13.01
CA GLU A 37 -16.13 -4.43 -12.12
C GLU A 37 -16.55 -3.94 -10.74
N TYR A 38 -17.49 -2.98 -10.65
CA TYR A 38 -18.03 -2.50 -9.39
C TYR A 38 -18.74 -3.61 -8.61
N LYS A 39 -19.60 -4.39 -9.25
CA LYS A 39 -20.25 -5.57 -8.64
C LYS A 39 -19.21 -6.60 -8.18
N GLN A 40 -18.23 -6.86 -9.02
CA GLN A 40 -17.15 -7.80 -8.68
C GLN A 40 -16.34 -7.31 -7.49
N ALA A 41 -16.06 -6.02 -7.38
CA ALA A 41 -15.34 -5.41 -6.27
C ALA A 41 -16.08 -5.58 -4.92
N GLN A 42 -17.41 -5.64 -4.94
CA GLN A 42 -18.21 -5.93 -3.75
C GLN A 42 -18.15 -7.39 -3.30
N VAL A 43 -17.92 -8.30 -4.23
CA VAL A 43 -17.86 -9.75 -3.94
C VAL A 43 -16.42 -10.18 -3.65
N LEU A 44 -15.53 -10.03 -4.61
CA LEU A 44 -14.09 -10.29 -4.51
C LEU A 44 -13.37 -9.72 -5.72
N ALA A 45 -12.48 -8.79 -5.52
CA ALA A 45 -11.63 -8.25 -6.56
C ALA A 45 -10.21 -7.94 -6.06
N ILE A 46 -9.27 -7.82 -7.01
CA ILE A 46 -7.91 -7.37 -6.80
C ILE A 46 -7.69 -6.12 -7.63
N CYS A 47 -7.28 -5.03 -6.98
CA CYS A 47 -6.89 -3.79 -7.63
C CYS A 47 -5.36 -3.65 -7.59
N ASP A 48 -4.75 -3.35 -8.73
CA ASP A 48 -3.31 -3.14 -8.86
C ASP A 48 -2.93 -1.69 -8.55
N LEU A 49 -2.30 -1.48 -7.41
CA LEU A 49 -1.78 -0.20 -6.93
C LEU A 49 -0.24 -0.11 -7.06
N CYS A 50 0.40 -1.03 -7.80
CA CYS A 50 1.86 -1.14 -7.86
C CYS A 50 2.57 0.10 -8.40
N THR A 51 1.90 0.96 -9.14
CA THR A 51 2.49 2.18 -9.68
C THR A 51 2.39 3.37 -8.72
N LEU A 52 1.58 3.27 -7.67
CA LEU A 52 1.44 4.33 -6.68
C LEU A 52 2.68 4.47 -5.79
N PRO A 53 3.01 5.71 -5.35
CA PRO A 53 4.17 5.97 -4.51
C PRO A 53 4.08 5.28 -3.15
N ARG A 54 5.21 4.73 -2.70
CA ARG A 54 5.40 4.18 -1.36
C ARG A 54 6.86 4.17 -0.98
N ILE A 55 7.15 4.34 0.29
CA ILE A 55 8.50 4.46 0.83
C ILE A 55 8.57 3.84 2.22
N GLY A 56 9.70 3.25 2.57
CA GLY A 56 9.98 2.78 3.91
C GLY A 56 11.08 3.60 4.58
N PHE A 57 11.06 3.63 5.89
CA PHE A 57 12.11 4.21 6.72
C PHE A 57 12.49 3.23 7.83
N LYS A 58 13.79 3.10 8.08
CA LYS A 58 14.30 2.18 9.09
C LYS A 58 15.47 2.81 9.84
N GLY A 59 15.59 2.47 11.14
CA GLY A 59 16.69 2.90 12.00
C GLY A 59 16.21 3.60 13.26
N ALA A 60 17.13 3.79 14.21
CA ALA A 60 16.83 4.35 15.52
C ALA A 60 16.26 5.78 15.46
N GLY A 61 16.60 6.57 14.44
CA GLY A 61 16.08 7.92 14.21
C GLY A 61 14.80 8.00 13.39
N ALA A 62 14.38 6.89 12.73
CA ALA A 62 13.33 6.93 11.72
C ALA A 62 11.98 7.46 12.24
N LEU A 63 11.56 7.01 13.43
CA LEU A 63 10.28 7.45 14.01
C LEU A 63 10.29 8.92 14.41
N ALA A 64 11.40 9.38 15.01
CA ALA A 64 11.56 10.78 15.41
C ALA A 64 11.57 11.70 14.18
N TRP A 65 12.31 11.32 13.14
CA TRP A 65 12.35 12.08 11.90
C TRP A 65 10.98 12.15 11.22
N LEU A 66 10.26 11.02 11.09
CA LEU A 66 8.91 11.02 10.50
C LEU A 66 7.94 11.91 11.28
N LYS A 67 8.01 11.92 12.62
CA LYS A 67 7.20 12.84 13.45
C LYS A 67 7.55 14.31 13.17
N SER A 68 8.82 14.64 12.96
CA SER A 68 9.23 16.01 12.60
C SER A 68 8.73 16.43 11.21
N GLN A 69 8.41 15.46 10.35
CA GLN A 69 7.77 15.68 9.05
C GLN A 69 6.21 15.69 9.13
N ASN A 70 5.64 15.80 10.33
CA ASN A 70 4.20 15.78 10.62
C ASN A 70 3.49 14.47 10.21
N ILE A 71 4.20 13.35 10.16
CA ILE A 71 3.59 12.03 9.94
C ILE A 71 3.06 11.51 11.27
N THR A 72 1.75 11.22 11.31
CA THR A 72 1.12 10.53 12.43
C THR A 72 1.54 9.06 12.40
N LEU A 73 2.17 8.60 13.48
CA LEU A 73 2.65 7.22 13.58
C LEU A 73 1.79 6.41 14.56
N PRO A 74 1.53 5.13 14.26
CA PRO A 74 0.91 4.22 15.21
C PRO A 74 1.82 4.02 16.45
N GLU A 75 1.23 3.81 17.61
CA GLU A 75 1.97 3.55 18.86
C GLU A 75 2.63 2.17 18.83
N LEU A 76 1.88 1.14 18.44
CA LEU A 76 2.32 -0.25 18.49
C LEU A 76 2.82 -0.76 17.13
N PRO A 77 3.84 -1.63 17.09
CA PRO A 77 4.19 -2.39 15.88
C PRO A 77 3.02 -3.21 15.36
N ASN A 78 3.05 -3.52 14.07
CA ASN A 78 2.01 -4.23 13.35
C ASN A 78 0.64 -3.52 13.42
N THR A 79 0.67 -2.19 13.43
CA THR A 79 -0.52 -1.35 13.28
C THR A 79 -0.30 -0.27 12.24
N ALA A 80 -1.39 0.24 11.70
CA ALA A 80 -1.42 1.29 10.69
C ALA A 80 -2.41 2.40 11.09
N VAL A 81 -2.10 3.62 10.69
CA VAL A 81 -2.94 4.80 10.90
C VAL A 81 -3.06 5.60 9.63
N GLN A 82 -4.28 6.03 9.32
CA GLN A 82 -4.55 6.89 8.19
C GLN A 82 -4.03 8.29 8.44
N GLN A 83 -3.43 8.89 7.43
CA GLN A 83 -3.00 10.29 7.44
C GLN A 83 -4.15 11.20 6.99
N ASN A 84 -4.07 12.49 7.34
CA ASN A 84 -5.08 13.49 6.95
C ASN A 84 -5.28 13.62 5.43
N ASN A 85 -4.29 13.24 4.65
CA ASN A 85 -4.27 13.26 3.18
C ASN A 85 -4.65 11.91 2.54
N ALA A 86 -5.32 11.03 3.28
CA ALA A 86 -5.71 9.68 2.87
C ALA A 86 -4.55 8.70 2.60
N GLY A 87 -3.31 9.09 2.86
CA GLY A 87 -2.16 8.17 2.91
C GLY A 87 -2.21 7.28 4.16
N LEU A 88 -1.32 6.29 4.24
CA LEU A 88 -1.27 5.35 5.35
C LEU A 88 0.15 5.22 5.90
N ALA A 89 0.32 5.39 7.20
CA ALA A 89 1.56 5.07 7.91
C ALA A 89 1.41 3.74 8.66
N THR A 90 2.34 2.83 8.41
CA THR A 90 2.33 1.47 8.96
C THR A 90 3.59 1.22 9.73
N LYS A 91 3.49 1.02 11.05
CA LYS A 91 4.64 0.66 11.90
C LYS A 91 4.89 -0.85 11.82
N LEU A 92 5.95 -1.25 11.15
CA LEU A 92 6.31 -2.67 10.97
C LEU A 92 7.11 -3.23 12.14
N SER A 93 7.92 -2.39 12.78
CA SER A 93 8.68 -2.71 13.99
C SER A 93 8.92 -1.44 14.82
N GLU A 94 9.64 -1.54 15.94
CA GLU A 94 10.03 -0.38 16.73
C GLU A 94 10.93 0.62 15.99
N GLN A 95 11.52 0.20 14.87
CA GLN A 95 12.46 1.00 14.08
C GLN A 95 12.16 1.01 12.59
N GLU A 96 10.99 0.51 12.17
CA GLU A 96 10.66 0.44 10.74
C GLU A 96 9.22 0.86 10.47
N VAL A 97 9.07 1.79 9.52
CA VAL A 97 7.78 2.32 9.08
C VAL A 97 7.66 2.21 7.56
N LEU A 98 6.50 1.82 7.09
CA LEU A 98 6.11 1.87 5.68
C LEU A 98 5.06 2.97 5.51
N ILE A 99 5.30 3.87 4.56
CA ILE A 99 4.36 4.92 4.16
C ILE A 99 3.81 4.59 2.78
N LEU A 100 2.50 4.55 2.67
CA LEU A 100 1.76 4.38 1.42
C LEU A 100 1.09 5.72 1.06
N SER A 101 1.10 6.08 -0.23
CA SER A 101 0.34 7.24 -0.71
C SER A 101 -1.17 6.98 -0.62
N ASP A 102 -1.96 8.02 -0.88
CA ASP A 102 -3.39 7.82 -1.14
C ASP A 102 -3.61 6.98 -2.41
N ILE A 103 -4.71 6.24 -2.43
CA ILE A 103 -5.04 5.34 -3.55
C ILE A 103 -5.50 6.07 -4.81
N PHE A 104 -5.83 7.36 -4.71
CA PHE A 104 -6.25 8.20 -5.83
C PHE A 104 -5.09 8.96 -6.47
N ALA A 105 -3.88 8.86 -5.90
CA ALA A 105 -2.66 9.57 -6.33
C ALA A 105 -2.83 11.11 -6.38
N LEU A 106 -3.63 11.67 -5.48
CA LEU A 106 -3.94 13.10 -5.46
C LEU A 106 -2.88 13.92 -4.73
N ASN A 107 -2.06 13.28 -3.88
CA ASN A 107 -1.04 13.98 -3.09
C ASN A 107 0.39 13.53 -3.48
N GLN A 108 1.36 14.38 -3.15
CA GLN A 108 2.79 14.18 -3.43
C GLN A 108 3.62 13.89 -2.17
N ASP A 109 2.99 13.59 -1.04
CA ASP A 109 3.68 13.52 0.25
C ASP A 109 4.76 12.45 0.31
N VAL A 110 4.53 11.27 -0.28
CA VAL A 110 5.56 10.22 -0.35
C VAL A 110 6.77 10.69 -1.16
N ASN A 111 6.56 11.39 -2.27
CA ASN A 111 7.64 11.93 -3.09
C ASN A 111 8.39 13.05 -2.35
N ASN A 112 7.66 13.92 -1.64
CA ASN A 112 8.23 14.98 -0.83
C ASN A 112 9.07 14.42 0.32
N LEU A 113 8.60 13.36 1.01
CA LEU A 113 9.36 12.67 2.04
C LEU A 113 10.65 12.05 1.48
N SER A 114 10.59 11.43 0.30
CA SER A 114 11.78 10.89 -0.36
C SER A 114 12.81 11.98 -0.64
N THR A 115 12.39 13.08 -1.26
CA THR A 115 13.29 14.21 -1.57
C THR A 115 13.90 14.84 -0.33
N LYS A 116 13.10 15.04 0.74
CA LYS A 116 13.61 15.57 2.00
C LYS A 116 14.62 14.62 2.66
N ALA A 117 14.32 13.33 2.67
CA ALA A 117 15.22 12.34 3.22
C ALA A 117 16.56 12.30 2.46
N ASP A 118 16.55 12.41 1.13
CA ASP A 118 17.76 12.45 0.31
C ASP A 118 18.63 13.67 0.61
N ILE A 119 18.03 14.79 1.01
CA ILE A 119 18.74 16.02 1.37
C ILE A 119 19.26 15.96 2.83
N GLU A 120 18.38 15.60 3.78
CA GLU A 120 18.65 15.71 5.21
C GLU A 120 19.50 14.56 5.75
N HIS A 121 19.46 13.37 5.09
CA HIS A 121 20.21 12.19 5.53
C HIS A 121 21.62 12.10 4.93
N GLN A 122 22.09 13.11 4.22
CA GLN A 122 23.50 13.19 3.76
C GLN A 122 24.47 13.35 4.93
N ASP A 123 24.01 13.86 6.07
CA ASP A 123 24.79 13.92 7.31
C ASP A 123 24.56 12.64 8.14
N CYS A 124 25.64 11.89 8.35
CA CYS A 124 25.66 10.50 8.85
C CYS A 124 25.15 10.27 10.29
N ASP A 125 24.74 11.27 11.03
CA ASP A 125 24.38 11.13 12.46
C ASP A 125 22.93 10.73 12.76
N GLN A 126 22.03 10.77 11.79
CA GLN A 126 20.60 10.59 12.07
C GLN A 126 20.10 9.14 12.16
N LYS A 127 20.92 8.14 11.88
CA LYS A 127 20.55 6.69 11.98
C LYS A 127 19.17 6.38 11.39
N THR A 128 18.83 7.04 10.27
CA THR A 128 17.59 6.86 9.53
C THR A 128 17.92 6.48 8.10
N TYR A 129 17.41 5.33 7.65
CA TYR A 129 17.68 4.77 6.33
C TYR A 129 16.39 4.73 5.52
N VAL A 130 16.44 5.26 4.30
CA VAL A 130 15.35 5.14 3.32
C VAL A 130 15.36 3.76 2.72
N LEU A 131 14.19 3.13 2.67
CA LEU A 131 13.96 1.84 2.01
C LEU A 131 13.08 2.07 0.79
N PRO A 132 13.62 2.02 -0.44
CA PRO A 132 12.83 2.11 -1.66
C PRO A 132 11.85 0.93 -1.73
N ARG A 133 10.55 1.21 -1.57
CA ARG A 133 9.50 0.18 -1.60
C ARG A 133 8.77 0.11 -2.94
N GLY A 134 8.98 1.11 -3.78
CA GLY A 134 8.31 1.19 -5.07
C GLY A 134 8.58 0.00 -5.99
N ASP A 135 9.82 -0.46 -6.09
CA ASP A 135 10.23 -1.53 -7.01
C ASP A 135 10.46 -2.89 -6.32
N SER A 136 10.51 -2.91 -4.98
CA SER A 136 10.81 -4.12 -4.22
C SER A 136 9.58 -4.94 -3.85
N HIS A 137 8.38 -4.36 -3.87
CA HIS A 137 7.14 -5.01 -3.45
C HIS A 137 6.01 -4.67 -4.42
N CYS A 138 5.13 -5.63 -4.72
CA CYS A 138 3.84 -5.33 -5.31
C CYS A 138 2.92 -4.70 -4.25
N TRP A 139 2.08 -3.77 -4.66
CA TRP A 139 1.00 -3.24 -3.83
C TRP A 139 -0.33 -3.53 -4.48
N LEU A 140 -1.11 -4.39 -3.83
CA LEU A 140 -2.40 -4.86 -4.30
C LEU A 140 -3.45 -4.56 -3.24
N ALA A 141 -4.60 -4.04 -3.63
CA ALA A 141 -5.77 -3.99 -2.77
C ALA A 141 -6.69 -5.17 -3.10
N VAL A 142 -7.16 -5.86 -2.06
CA VAL A 142 -8.16 -6.93 -2.18
C VAL A 142 -9.43 -6.44 -1.52
N THR A 143 -10.53 -6.46 -2.27
CA THR A 143 -11.82 -5.94 -1.84
C THR A 143 -12.91 -7.01 -1.90
N GLY A 144 -14.03 -6.75 -1.23
CA GLY A 144 -15.24 -7.53 -1.29
C GLY A 144 -15.48 -8.46 -0.10
N MET A 145 -16.74 -8.86 0.04
CA MET A 145 -17.22 -9.67 1.18
C MET A 145 -16.51 -11.03 1.31
N LYS A 146 -15.99 -11.59 0.22
CA LYS A 146 -15.28 -12.87 0.19
C LYS A 146 -13.77 -12.75 0.38
N ALA A 147 -13.22 -11.54 0.63
CA ALA A 147 -11.79 -11.34 0.80
C ALA A 147 -11.22 -12.20 1.94
N ALA A 148 -11.83 -12.19 3.12
CA ALA A 148 -11.40 -13.01 4.25
C ALA A 148 -11.48 -14.53 3.98
N GLU A 149 -12.50 -14.98 3.28
CA GLU A 149 -12.63 -16.38 2.84
C GLU A 149 -11.52 -16.77 1.86
N MET A 150 -11.23 -15.90 0.89
CA MET A 150 -10.12 -16.13 -0.06
C MET A 150 -8.79 -16.23 0.68
N PHE A 151 -8.51 -15.29 1.59
CA PHE A 151 -7.26 -15.30 2.38
C PHE A 151 -7.14 -16.54 3.27
N SER A 152 -8.23 -17.09 3.81
CA SER A 152 -8.18 -18.33 4.62
C SER A 152 -7.61 -19.53 3.88
N LYS A 153 -7.60 -19.51 2.54
CA LYS A 153 -7.06 -20.59 1.69
C LYS A 153 -5.57 -20.41 1.38
N ILE A 154 -5.03 -19.20 1.54
CA ILE A 154 -3.67 -18.86 1.09
C ILE A 154 -2.82 -18.13 2.13
N CYS A 155 -3.35 -17.85 3.32
CA CYS A 155 -2.69 -17.16 4.41
C CYS A 155 -2.97 -17.88 5.74
N ALA A 156 -1.95 -18.08 6.58
CA ALA A 156 -2.11 -18.74 7.87
C ALA A 156 -2.72 -17.81 8.95
N VAL A 157 -2.69 -16.48 8.73
CA VAL A 157 -3.28 -15.51 9.66
C VAL A 157 -4.79 -15.44 9.42
N ASP A 158 -5.57 -15.43 10.50
CA ASP A 158 -7.01 -15.21 10.44
C ASP A 158 -7.33 -13.72 10.19
N LEU A 159 -7.66 -13.39 8.94
CA LEU A 159 -7.94 -12.03 8.50
C LEU A 159 -9.45 -11.67 8.58
N ARG A 160 -10.26 -12.46 9.27
CA ARG A 160 -11.68 -12.13 9.51
C ARG A 160 -11.81 -10.92 10.43
N GLY A 161 -12.83 -10.09 10.20
CA GLY A 161 -12.98 -8.79 10.86
C GLY A 161 -12.96 -8.79 12.38
N HIS A 162 -13.43 -9.86 13.02
CA HIS A 162 -13.43 -10.00 14.48
C HIS A 162 -12.06 -10.35 15.08
N LYS A 163 -11.09 -10.77 14.25
CA LYS A 163 -9.70 -11.08 14.66
C LYS A 163 -8.68 -10.10 14.10
N PHE A 164 -8.98 -9.51 12.96
CA PHE A 164 -8.10 -8.60 12.25
C PHE A 164 -8.87 -7.31 11.97
N SER A 165 -8.85 -6.38 12.94
CA SER A 165 -9.58 -5.10 12.87
C SER A 165 -8.93 -4.12 11.91
N VAL A 166 -9.65 -3.06 11.55
CA VAL A 166 -9.10 -1.93 10.78
C VAL A 166 -7.88 -1.36 11.49
N GLY A 167 -6.83 -1.06 10.73
CA GLY A 167 -5.52 -0.66 11.25
C GLY A 167 -4.62 -1.82 11.69
N SER A 168 -5.10 -3.07 11.69
CA SER A 168 -4.24 -4.23 11.96
C SER A 168 -3.32 -4.53 10.79
N VAL A 169 -2.11 -4.99 11.11
CA VAL A 169 -1.08 -5.37 10.14
C VAL A 169 -0.54 -6.76 10.47
N ALA A 170 -0.36 -7.59 9.46
CA ALA A 170 0.28 -8.90 9.58
C ALA A 170 1.46 -8.99 8.63
N GLN A 171 2.65 -9.24 9.18
CA GLN A 171 3.83 -9.62 8.41
C GLN A 171 3.84 -11.15 8.30
N THR A 172 3.50 -11.70 7.15
CA THR A 172 3.18 -13.11 6.98
C THR A 172 3.52 -13.60 5.57
N SER A 173 3.08 -14.81 5.25
CA SER A 173 3.11 -15.35 3.89
C SER A 173 1.69 -15.44 3.33
N VAL A 174 1.51 -14.92 2.12
CA VAL A 174 0.27 -15.05 1.32
C VAL A 174 0.63 -15.75 0.02
N ALA A 175 -0.06 -16.83 -0.31
CA ALA A 175 0.21 -17.65 -1.51
C ALA A 175 1.71 -18.03 -1.64
N LYS A 176 2.36 -18.39 -0.52
CA LYS A 176 3.79 -18.75 -0.41
C LYS A 176 4.77 -17.60 -0.69
N THR A 177 4.30 -16.37 -0.71
CA THR A 177 5.13 -15.17 -0.90
C THR A 177 5.08 -14.31 0.36
N ASN A 178 6.23 -13.77 0.79
CA ASN A 178 6.28 -12.86 1.92
C ASN A 178 5.45 -11.62 1.64
N ALA A 179 4.59 -11.25 2.59
CA ALA A 179 3.64 -10.16 2.45
C ALA A 179 3.48 -9.37 3.74
N VAL A 180 3.19 -8.09 3.59
CA VAL A 180 2.62 -7.24 4.63
C VAL A 180 1.15 -7.06 4.29
N VAL A 181 0.26 -7.59 5.12
CA VAL A 181 -1.19 -7.46 4.96
C VAL A 181 -1.67 -6.38 5.91
N ILE A 182 -2.35 -5.39 5.38
CA ILE A 182 -2.88 -4.26 6.13
C ILE A 182 -4.39 -4.24 5.94
N ARG A 183 -5.15 -4.22 7.02
CA ARG A 183 -6.59 -3.98 6.92
C ARG A 183 -6.87 -2.49 6.98
N ASN A 184 -7.40 -1.96 5.91
CA ASN A 184 -7.84 -0.58 5.81
C ASN A 184 -9.27 -0.54 5.24
N ASP A 185 -10.12 0.33 5.78
CA ASP A 185 -11.39 0.65 5.15
C ASP A 185 -11.13 1.79 4.17
N LEU A 186 -11.10 1.45 2.88
CA LEU A 186 -10.81 2.38 1.78
C LEU A 186 -11.99 3.36 1.52
N GLY A 187 -12.57 3.87 2.57
CA GLY A 187 -13.67 4.83 2.53
C GLY A 187 -15.04 4.15 2.48
N SER A 188 -15.52 3.75 3.61
CA SER A 188 -16.94 3.46 3.86
C SER A 188 -17.68 4.76 4.13
#